data_4e4367182d0f3f7689be5e645df5f945
#
_entry.id   4e4367182d0f3f7689be5e645df5f945
#
_cell.length_a   1.000
_cell.length_b   1.000
_cell.length_c   1.000
_cell.angle_alpha   90.00
_cell.angle_beta   90.00
_cell.angle_gamma   90.00
#
_symmetry.space_group_name_H-M   'P 1'
#
loop_
_entity.id
_entity.type
_entity.pdbx_description
1 polymer ?
#
loop_
_entity_poly.entity_id
_entity_poly.type
_entity_poly.pdbx_seq_one_letter_code
_entity_poly.pdbx_strand_id
1 'polypeptide(L)'
;MIAIFYLVLQILKLYSYVIIANVVISWLIAFNVLNTQNRFVYSILELTYKLTEPILNIIRRFLPNLGSLDISPIVLLLLIWFIEMCMKLYIAPIIF
;
A
#
# COMPACT_ATOMS: atom_id res chain seq x y z
N MET A 1 21.81 7.04 -13.14
CA MET A 1 20.65 7.89 -12.79
C MET A 1 19.36 7.33 -13.35
N ILE A 2 19.30 7.04 -14.66
CA ILE A 2 18.09 6.50 -15.29
C ILE A 2 17.68 5.16 -14.66
N ALA A 3 18.66 4.27 -14.44
CA ALA A 3 18.38 2.96 -13.86
C ALA A 3 17.82 3.09 -12.43
N ILE A 4 18.35 4.02 -11.64
CA ILE A 4 17.88 4.24 -10.28
C ILE A 4 16.46 4.80 -10.30
N PHE A 5 16.15 5.68 -11.24
CA PHE A 5 14.81 6.24 -11.40
C PHE A 5 13.77 5.13 -11.66
N TYR A 6 14.05 4.24 -12.61
CA TYR A 6 13.16 3.13 -12.89
C TYR A 6 13.07 2.14 -11.73
N LEU A 7 14.19 1.92 -11.03
CA LEU A 7 14.19 1.03 -9.88
C LEU A 7 13.26 1.56 -8.78
N VAL A 8 13.35 2.85 -8.48
CA VAL A 8 12.48 3.47 -7.46
C VAL A 8 11.01 3.36 -7.86
N LEU A 9 10.69 3.65 -9.13
CA LEU A 9 9.33 3.50 -9.62
C LEU A 9 8.83 2.07 -9.48
N GLN A 10 9.68 1.09 -9.78
CA GLN A 10 9.30 -0.31 -9.69
C GLN A 10 9.06 -0.74 -8.25
N ILE A 11 9.90 -0.26 -7.32
CA ILE A 11 9.72 -0.54 -5.90
C ILE A 11 8.41 0.04 -5.40
N LEU A 12 8.08 1.27 -5.78
CA LEU A 12 6.82 1.90 -5.40
C LEU A 12 5.63 1.10 -5.94
N LYS A 13 5.72 0.63 -7.18
CA LYS A 13 4.67 -0.16 -7.80
C LYS A 13 4.47 -1.50 -7.08
N LEU A 14 5.56 -2.19 -6.75
CA LEU A 14 5.48 -3.45 -6.01
C LEU A 14 4.89 -3.23 -4.62
N TYR A 15 5.27 -2.16 -3.95
CA TYR A 15 4.72 -1.82 -2.65
C TYR A 15 3.21 -1.56 -2.73
N SER A 16 2.77 -0.88 -3.79
CA SER A 16 1.34 -0.65 -4.02
C SER A 16 0.58 -1.97 -4.14
N TYR A 17 1.13 -2.95 -4.85
CA TYR A 17 0.50 -4.27 -4.97
C TYR A 17 0.39 -4.97 -3.61
N VAL A 18 1.40 -4.84 -2.77
CA VAL A 18 1.36 -5.40 -1.41
C VAL A 18 0.24 -4.78 -0.59
N ILE A 19 0.09 -3.46 -0.68
CA ILE A 19 -0.97 -2.74 0.03
C ILE A 19 -2.34 -3.19 -0.47
N ILE A 20 -2.52 -3.28 -1.78
CA ILE A 20 -3.78 -3.72 -2.38
C ILE A 20 -4.13 -5.14 -1.93
N ALA A 21 -3.15 -6.04 -1.91
CA ALA A 21 -3.38 -7.41 -1.45
C ALA A 21 -3.85 -7.43 0.00
N ASN A 22 -3.21 -6.65 0.87
CA ASN A 22 -3.61 -6.58 2.27
C ASN A 22 -5.04 -6.06 2.43
N VAL A 23 -5.38 -4.98 1.71
CA VAL A 23 -6.71 -4.39 1.77
C VAL A 23 -7.77 -5.36 1.30
N VAL A 24 -7.55 -6.01 0.15
CA VAL A 24 -8.51 -6.94 -0.42
C VAL A 24 -8.74 -8.11 0.53
N ILE A 25 -7.67 -8.70 1.05
CA ILE A 25 -7.79 -9.83 1.98
C ILE A 25 -8.52 -9.39 3.26
N SER A 26 -8.19 -8.22 3.79
CA SER A 26 -8.83 -7.70 5.00
C SER A 26 -10.33 -7.50 4.80
N TRP A 27 -10.73 -6.95 3.66
CA TRP A 27 -12.14 -6.75 3.36
C TRP A 27 -12.88 -8.07 3.16
N LEU A 28 -12.25 -9.04 2.49
CA LEU A 28 -12.86 -10.35 2.28
C LEU A 28 -13.07 -11.08 3.61
N ILE A 29 -12.16 -10.92 4.56
CA ILE A 29 -12.35 -11.47 5.89
C ILE A 29 -13.48 -10.75 6.63
N ALA A 30 -13.54 -9.43 6.52
CA ALA A 30 -14.58 -8.62 7.16
C ALA A 30 -15.97 -8.97 6.65
N PHE A 31 -16.09 -9.34 5.38
CA PHE A 31 -17.35 -9.73 4.76
C PHE A 31 -17.63 -11.25 4.86
N ASN A 32 -16.79 -11.97 5.60
CA ASN A 32 -16.93 -13.42 5.80
C ASN A 32 -16.80 -14.25 4.51
N VAL A 33 -16.13 -13.69 3.50
CA VAL A 33 -15.81 -14.44 2.27
C VAL A 33 -14.63 -15.37 2.49
N LEU A 34 -13.61 -14.87 3.24
CA LEU A 34 -12.43 -15.64 3.58
C LEU A 34 -12.40 -15.92 5.08
N ASN A 35 -11.80 -17.05 5.45
CA ASN A 35 -11.69 -17.50 6.83
C ASN A 35 -10.25 -17.36 7.31
N THR A 36 -10.05 -16.63 8.43
CA THR A 36 -8.73 -16.46 9.05
C THR A 36 -8.17 -17.77 9.60
N GLN A 37 -9.01 -18.80 9.79
CA GLN A 37 -8.53 -20.11 10.22
C GLN A 37 -7.76 -20.84 9.12
N ASN A 38 -7.90 -20.41 7.87
CA ASN A 38 -7.09 -20.93 6.78
C ASN A 38 -5.66 -20.42 6.95
N ARG A 39 -4.72 -21.35 7.10
CA ARG A 39 -3.32 -20.99 7.38
C ARG A 39 -2.71 -20.17 6.25
N PHE A 40 -3.03 -20.48 5.01
CA PHE A 40 -2.52 -19.76 3.85
C PHE A 40 -3.00 -18.30 3.84
N VAL A 41 -4.30 -18.09 4.06
CA VAL A 41 -4.88 -16.75 4.11
C VAL A 41 -4.26 -15.94 5.24
N TYR A 42 -4.14 -16.54 6.42
CA TYR A 42 -3.57 -15.87 7.58
C TYR A 42 -2.11 -15.50 7.34
N SER A 43 -1.33 -16.38 6.70
CA SER A 43 0.08 -16.11 6.42
C SER A 43 0.26 -14.93 5.48
N ILE A 44 -0.56 -14.84 4.42
CA ILE A 44 -0.50 -13.73 3.49
C ILE A 44 -0.91 -12.43 4.19
N LEU A 45 -1.98 -12.48 4.99
CA LEU A 45 -2.46 -11.31 5.71
C LEU A 45 -1.38 -10.80 6.67
N GLU A 46 -0.75 -11.69 7.43
CA GLU A 46 0.29 -11.32 8.37
C GLU A 46 1.51 -10.72 7.67
N LEU A 47 1.94 -11.35 6.56
CA LEU A 47 3.09 -10.86 5.81
C LEU A 47 2.85 -9.45 5.26
N THR A 48 1.70 -9.25 4.61
CA THR A 48 1.37 -7.94 4.06
C THR A 48 1.17 -6.90 5.16
N TYR A 49 0.59 -7.30 6.29
CA TYR A 49 0.42 -6.44 7.44
C TYR A 49 1.76 -5.94 7.98
N LYS A 50 2.72 -6.85 8.14
CA LYS A 50 4.05 -6.46 8.64
C LYS A 50 4.78 -5.50 7.72
N LEU A 51 4.54 -5.60 6.43
CA LEU A 51 5.18 -4.72 5.44
C LEU A 51 4.52 -3.35 5.35
N THR A 52 3.22 -3.26 5.64
CA THR A 52 2.46 -2.03 5.43
C THR A 52 2.17 -1.28 6.73
N GLU A 53 2.06 -1.96 7.85
CA GLU A 53 1.59 -1.37 9.11
C GLU A 53 2.45 -0.21 9.61
N PRO A 54 3.80 -0.27 9.56
CA PRO A 54 4.60 0.86 10.06
C PRO A 54 4.26 2.18 9.39
N ILE A 55 4.01 2.15 8.08
CA ILE A 55 3.65 3.36 7.33
C ILE A 55 2.19 3.72 7.55
N LEU A 56 1.31 2.74 7.59
CA LEU A 56 -0.11 2.96 7.83
C LEU A 56 -0.37 3.58 9.20
N ASN A 57 0.40 3.19 10.21
CA ASN A 57 0.28 3.79 11.54
C ASN A 57 0.58 5.28 11.52
N ILE A 58 1.58 5.70 10.76
CA ILE A 58 1.92 7.11 10.62
C ILE A 58 0.75 7.86 9.99
N ILE A 59 0.15 7.29 8.95
CA ILE A 59 -0.98 7.91 8.26
C ILE A 59 -2.19 8.00 9.17
N ARG A 60 -2.46 6.96 9.95
CA ARG A 60 -3.62 6.94 10.85
C ARG A 60 -3.56 8.03 11.92
N ARG A 61 -2.38 8.48 12.28
CA ARG A 61 -2.23 9.57 13.26
C ARG A 61 -2.78 10.89 12.74
N PHE A 62 -2.82 11.07 11.42
CA PHE A 62 -3.31 12.29 10.79
C PHE A 62 -4.77 12.19 10.33
N LEU A 63 -5.34 11.00 10.34
CA LEU A 63 -6.70 10.78 9.88
C LEU A 63 -7.68 10.70 11.05
N PRO A 64 -8.91 11.24 10.88
CA PRO A 64 -9.93 11.05 11.89
C PRO A 64 -10.39 9.60 11.96
N ASN A 65 -10.90 9.21 13.12
CA ASN A 65 -11.47 7.89 13.29
C ASN A 65 -12.82 7.83 12.57
N LEU A 66 -12.91 7.01 11.51
CA LEU A 66 -14.11 6.86 10.70
C LEU A 66 -14.88 5.58 11.03
N GLY A 67 -14.70 5.07 12.26
CA GLY A 67 -15.41 3.87 12.68
C GLY A 67 -14.72 2.60 12.22
N SER A 68 -15.52 1.66 11.69
CA SER A 68 -15.02 0.34 11.31
C SER A 68 -14.29 0.32 9.97
N LEU A 69 -14.43 1.38 9.16
CA LEU A 69 -13.78 1.45 7.86
C LEU A 69 -12.42 2.11 7.99
N ASP A 70 -11.39 1.39 7.55
CA ASP A 70 -10.02 1.89 7.54
C ASP A 70 -9.70 2.40 6.13
N ILE A 71 -9.57 3.72 5.99
CA ILE A 71 -9.24 4.35 4.71
C ILE A 71 -7.75 4.64 4.58
N SER A 72 -6.96 4.32 5.61
CA SER A 72 -5.50 4.57 5.57
C SER A 72 -4.81 3.94 4.37
N PRO A 73 -5.11 2.68 3.99
CA PRO A 73 -4.50 2.09 2.80
C PRO A 73 -4.82 2.87 1.53
N ILE A 74 -6.03 3.40 1.41
CA ILE A 74 -6.43 4.18 0.24
C ILE A 74 -5.62 5.46 0.17
N VAL A 75 -5.45 6.15 1.31
CA VAL A 75 -4.64 7.37 1.37
C VAL A 75 -3.19 7.06 0.99
N LEU A 76 -2.64 5.95 1.49
CA LEU A 76 -1.28 5.55 1.16
C LEU A 76 -1.11 5.27 -0.33
N LEU A 77 -2.08 4.59 -0.94
CA LEU A 77 -2.03 4.32 -2.39
C LEU A 77 -2.07 5.62 -3.20
N LEU A 78 -2.90 6.57 -2.79
CA LEU A 78 -2.96 7.87 -3.45
C LEU A 78 -1.64 8.63 -3.30
N LEU A 79 -1.01 8.56 -2.14
CA LEU A 79 0.30 9.18 -1.92
C LEU A 79 1.37 8.56 -2.80
N ILE A 80 1.39 7.24 -2.92
CA ILE A 80 2.34 6.53 -3.78
C ILE A 80 2.11 6.94 -5.24
N TRP A 81 0.87 6.97 -5.68
CA TRP A 81 0.53 7.40 -7.04
C TRP A 81 0.98 8.84 -7.30
N PHE A 82 0.76 9.73 -6.32
CA PHE A 82 1.20 11.11 -6.44
C PHE A 82 2.72 11.21 -6.53
N ILE A 83 3.45 10.43 -5.73
CA ILE A 83 4.91 10.39 -5.79
C ILE A 83 5.40 9.92 -7.15
N GLU A 84 4.78 8.86 -7.68
CA GLU A 84 5.12 8.34 -9.01
C GLU A 84 4.88 9.41 -10.09
N MET A 85 3.75 10.12 -9.99
CA MET A 85 3.41 11.18 -10.93
C MET A 85 4.43 12.33 -10.86
N CYS A 86 4.81 12.74 -9.64
CA CYS A 86 5.83 13.78 -9.47
C CYS A 86 7.16 13.35 -10.07
N MET A 87 7.56 12.10 -9.88
CA MET A 87 8.79 11.59 -10.47
C MET A 87 8.76 11.66 -11.99
N LYS A 88 7.63 11.28 -12.59
CA LYS A 88 7.51 11.29 -14.05
C LYS A 88 7.45 12.70 -14.64
N LEU A 89 6.80 13.63 -13.93
CA LEU A 89 6.59 14.99 -14.45
C LEU A 89 7.74 15.94 -14.16
N TYR A 90 8.40 15.78 -13.01
CA TYR A 90 9.39 16.75 -12.56
C TYR A 90 10.82 16.22 -12.56
N ILE A 91 11.01 14.95 -12.25
CA ILE A 91 12.35 14.35 -12.16
C ILE A 91 12.79 13.78 -13.51
N ALA A 92 11.90 13.11 -14.22
CA ALA A 92 12.25 12.50 -15.51
C ALA A 92 12.79 13.51 -16.53
N PRO A 93 12.19 14.71 -16.69
CA PRO A 93 12.75 15.70 -17.63
C PRO A 93 14.15 16.16 -17.26
N ILE A 94 14.50 16.13 -15.98
CA ILE A 94 15.84 16.53 -15.53
C ILE A 94 16.86 15.43 -15.83
N ILE A 95 16.46 14.16 -15.67
CA ILE A 95 17.33 13.00 -15.84
C ILE A 95 17.43 12.60 -17.31
N PHE A 96 16.34 12.63 -18.03
CA PHE A 96 16.26 12.30 -19.43
C PHE A 96 16.35 13.55 -20.29
#